data_6087cb685256f02bdcde2f837f6ef7e1
#
_entry.id   6087cb685256f02bdcde2f837f6ef7e1
#
_cell.length_a   1.000
_cell.length_b   1.000
_cell.length_c   1.000
_cell.angle_alpha   90.00
_cell.angle_beta   90.00
_cell.angle_gamma   90.00
#
_symmetry.space_group_name_H-M   'P 1'
#
loop_
_entity.id
_entity.type
_entity.pdbx_description
1 polymer ?
#
loop_
_entity_poly.entity_id
_entity_poly.type
_entity_poly.pdbx_seq_one_letter_code
_entity_poly.pdbx_strand_id
1 'polypeptide(L)'
;LGHFYTPTGFETVPAPDNFFYTRAYTLNVGEPFTHTGMLANYNFNSNWTVLAGTLTGSANGGWDGGWDKQLGNWSGIAGFTWSSNNKATSLHFSGTYGETSTRSSEIWAFYNIVFQHRITPKTLFVLHHVYGYAGGVLLNNLKYTNVIKDAEWMSAIAHLYYDLTENVSVGFR
;
A
#
# COMPACT_ATOMS: atom_id res chain seq x y z
N LEU A 1 -16.19 -6.29 6.44
CA LEU A 1 -16.34 -7.24 5.34
C LEU A 1 -16.84 -6.50 4.11
N GLY A 2 -16.19 -6.66 2.97
CA GLY A 2 -16.60 -6.06 1.71
C GLY A 2 -15.45 -5.76 0.78
N HIS A 3 -15.70 -4.82 -0.14
CA HIS A 3 -14.73 -4.27 -1.04
C HIS A 3 -14.32 -2.88 -0.52
N PHE A 4 -13.02 -2.64 -0.35
CA PHE A 4 -12.50 -1.43 0.29
C PHE A 4 -11.18 -0.97 -0.33
N TYR A 5 -10.88 0.32 -0.20
CA TYR A 5 -9.59 0.87 -0.59
C TYR A 5 -8.48 0.30 0.29
N THR A 6 -7.30 0.16 -0.30
CA THR A 6 -6.13 -0.32 0.45
C THR A 6 -5.86 0.57 1.66
N PRO A 7 -5.60 -0.02 2.83
CA PRO A 7 -5.14 0.72 4.01
C PRO A 7 -3.62 0.92 4.03
N THR A 8 -2.92 0.56 2.94
CA THR A 8 -1.47 0.58 2.85
C THR A 8 -0.98 1.84 2.17
N GLY A 9 0.28 2.22 2.44
CA GLY A 9 0.91 3.35 1.78
C GLY A 9 0.62 4.72 2.42
N PHE A 10 1.15 5.75 1.80
CA PHE A 10 0.98 7.14 2.22
C PHE A 10 -0.09 7.87 1.40
N GLU A 11 0.00 7.77 0.07
CA GLU A 11 -1.01 8.35 -0.82
C GLU A 11 -2.26 7.45 -0.82
N THR A 12 -3.43 8.08 -0.96
CA THR A 12 -4.71 7.36 -0.99
C THR A 12 -5.21 7.16 -2.42
N VAL A 13 -6.10 6.18 -2.60
CA VAL A 13 -6.71 5.91 -3.91
C VAL A 13 -7.62 7.05 -4.38
N PRO A 14 -8.49 7.65 -3.52
CA PRO A 14 -9.26 8.82 -3.90
C PRO A 14 -8.36 10.04 -4.16
N ALA A 15 -8.49 10.65 -5.34
CA ALA A 15 -7.65 11.77 -5.75
C ALA A 15 -7.80 13.02 -4.85
N PRO A 16 -9.00 13.40 -4.35
CA PRO A 16 -9.16 14.58 -3.51
C PRO A 16 -8.40 14.53 -2.19
N ASP A 17 -8.04 13.34 -1.71
CA ASP A 17 -7.36 13.14 -0.42
C ASP A 17 -5.83 13.22 -0.56
N ASN A 18 -5.32 13.44 -1.76
CA ASN A 18 -3.88 13.57 -2.03
C ASN A 18 -3.49 15.03 -2.29
N PHE A 19 -2.32 15.42 -1.81
CA PHE A 19 -1.79 16.77 -2.08
C PHE A 19 -1.46 16.97 -3.57
N PHE A 20 -0.85 15.99 -4.22
CA PHE A 20 -0.50 16.06 -5.63
C PHE A 20 -1.63 15.50 -6.50
N TYR A 21 -1.88 16.15 -7.63
CA TYR A 21 -2.84 15.66 -8.63
C TYR A 21 -2.43 14.31 -9.22
N THR A 22 -1.14 14.13 -9.47
CA THR A 22 -0.58 12.85 -9.94
C THR A 22 -0.18 11.99 -8.76
N ARG A 23 -0.34 10.66 -8.88
CA ARG A 23 0.13 9.70 -7.88
C ARG A 23 1.59 9.34 -8.11
N ALA A 24 2.29 9.05 -7.02
CA ALA A 24 3.65 8.52 -7.07
C ALA A 24 3.69 7.14 -7.73
N TYR A 25 4.83 6.78 -8.30
CA TYR A 25 5.08 5.43 -8.79
C TYR A 25 4.89 4.37 -7.69
N THR A 26 5.20 4.71 -6.46
CA THR A 26 5.02 3.86 -5.28
C THR A 26 3.58 3.36 -5.16
N LEU A 27 2.59 4.24 -5.23
CA LEU A 27 1.19 3.84 -5.26
C LEU A 27 0.79 3.23 -6.62
N ASN A 28 1.17 3.87 -7.72
CA ASN A 28 0.67 3.52 -9.05
C ASN A 28 1.11 2.13 -9.54
N VAL A 29 2.29 1.69 -9.13
CA VAL A 29 2.94 0.49 -9.66
C VAL A 29 3.31 -0.50 -8.55
N GLY A 30 3.52 -0.01 -7.33
CA GLY A 30 4.05 -0.81 -6.23
C GLY A 30 3.02 -1.30 -5.23
N GLU A 31 1.81 -0.75 -5.23
CA GLU A 31 0.77 -1.04 -4.22
C GLU A 31 -0.56 -1.39 -4.86
N PRO A 32 -1.37 -2.24 -4.21
CA PRO A 32 -2.75 -2.48 -4.63
C PRO A 32 -3.62 -1.25 -4.36
N PHE A 33 -4.66 -1.04 -5.16
CA PHE A 33 -5.61 0.06 -4.94
C PHE A 33 -6.75 -0.34 -4.03
N THR A 34 -7.25 -1.55 -4.18
CA THR A 34 -8.41 -2.03 -3.45
C THR A 34 -8.26 -3.49 -3.06
N HIS A 35 -9.07 -3.90 -2.10
CA HIS A 35 -9.13 -5.28 -1.63
C HIS A 35 -10.58 -5.72 -1.44
N THR A 36 -10.81 -7.01 -1.58
CA THR A 36 -12.06 -7.66 -1.17
C THR A 36 -11.76 -8.65 -0.06
N GLY A 37 -12.48 -8.54 1.06
CA GLY A 37 -12.22 -9.42 2.19
C GLY A 37 -12.76 -8.89 3.50
N MET A 38 -12.09 -9.27 4.57
CA MET A 38 -12.39 -8.85 5.93
C MET A 38 -11.16 -8.16 6.53
N LEU A 39 -11.35 -6.98 7.08
CA LEU A 39 -10.32 -6.20 7.75
C LEU A 39 -10.81 -5.83 9.15
N ALA A 40 -9.94 -5.98 10.12
CA ALA A 40 -10.14 -5.54 11.50
C ALA A 40 -9.04 -4.55 11.89
N ASN A 41 -9.42 -3.51 12.62
CA ASN A 41 -8.50 -2.55 13.22
C ASN A 41 -8.70 -2.58 14.74
N TYR A 42 -7.59 -2.54 15.47
CA TYR A 42 -7.60 -2.50 16.93
C TYR A 42 -6.64 -1.44 17.46
N ASN A 43 -7.17 -0.54 18.26
CA ASN A 43 -6.39 0.50 18.94
C ASN A 43 -5.99 0.00 20.33
N PHE A 44 -4.72 -0.36 20.53
CA PHE A 44 -4.20 -0.75 21.83
C PHE A 44 -4.20 0.42 22.82
N ASN A 45 -3.80 1.59 22.33
CA ASN A 45 -3.75 2.84 23.08
C ASN A 45 -3.67 4.03 22.12
N SER A 46 -3.43 5.23 22.65
CA SER A 46 -3.30 6.46 21.87
C SER A 46 -2.13 6.48 20.87
N ASN A 47 -1.17 5.57 21.01
CA ASN A 47 0.05 5.52 20.22
C ASN A 47 0.13 4.34 19.26
N TRP A 48 -0.60 3.26 19.50
CA TRP A 48 -0.52 2.03 18.74
C TRP A 48 -1.87 1.57 18.20
N THR A 49 -1.92 1.39 16.91
CA THR A 49 -3.02 0.73 16.20
C THR A 49 -2.47 -0.42 15.40
N VAL A 50 -3.16 -1.54 15.35
CA VAL A 50 -2.86 -2.65 14.45
C VAL A 50 -4.03 -2.90 13.52
N LEU A 51 -3.73 -3.40 12.34
CA LEU A 51 -4.71 -3.93 11.40
C LEU A 51 -4.34 -5.37 11.03
N ALA A 52 -5.35 -6.18 10.81
CA ALA A 52 -5.18 -7.52 10.29
C ALA A 52 -6.45 -7.95 9.55
N GLY A 53 -6.29 -8.78 8.54
CA GLY A 53 -7.42 -9.25 7.76
C GLY A 53 -7.08 -10.38 6.81
N THR A 54 -8.12 -10.89 6.17
CA THR A 54 -8.04 -11.86 5.09
C THR A 54 -8.60 -11.26 3.83
N LEU A 55 -7.93 -11.49 2.72
CA LEU A 55 -8.30 -11.00 1.40
C LEU A 55 -8.61 -12.19 0.50
N THR A 56 -9.57 -12.02 -0.37
CA THR A 56 -9.88 -13.02 -1.41
C THR A 56 -9.21 -12.60 -2.71
N GLY A 57 -8.99 -13.57 -3.56
CA GLY A 57 -8.78 -13.28 -4.95
C GLY A 57 -7.45 -13.65 -5.53
N SER A 58 -7.46 -13.58 -6.85
CA SER A 58 -6.30 -13.76 -7.71
C SER A 58 -5.34 -12.58 -7.62
N ALA A 59 -4.30 -12.64 -8.45
CA ALA A 59 -3.43 -11.52 -8.73
C ALA A 59 -4.18 -10.22 -9.06
N ASN A 60 -5.33 -10.33 -9.72
CA ASN A 60 -6.16 -9.18 -10.00
C ASN A 60 -7.11 -8.85 -8.85
N GLY A 61 -7.77 -9.84 -8.28
CA GLY A 61 -8.74 -9.63 -7.22
C GLY A 61 -8.12 -9.24 -5.88
N GLY A 62 -7.09 -9.95 -5.47
CA GLY A 62 -6.40 -9.66 -4.21
C GLY A 62 -5.53 -8.41 -4.26
N TRP A 63 -5.06 -8.05 -5.46
CA TRP A 63 -4.16 -6.92 -5.66
C TRP A 63 -4.89 -5.65 -6.13
N ASP A 64 -5.72 -5.74 -7.14
CA ASP A 64 -6.40 -4.59 -7.73
C ASP A 64 -7.86 -4.41 -7.28
N GLY A 65 -8.32 -5.30 -6.43
CA GLY A 65 -9.64 -5.24 -5.84
C GLY A 65 -10.78 -5.65 -6.76
N GLY A 66 -10.49 -6.23 -7.89
CA GLY A 66 -11.52 -6.82 -8.73
C GLY A 66 -12.34 -7.85 -7.95
N TRP A 67 -13.60 -8.02 -8.30
CA TRP A 67 -14.42 -9.10 -7.80
C TRP A 67 -13.89 -10.41 -8.37
N ASP A 68 -12.93 -11.00 -7.71
CA ASP A 68 -12.46 -12.31 -8.09
C ASP A 68 -13.49 -13.37 -7.68
N LYS A 69 -13.89 -14.16 -8.66
CA LYS A 69 -14.82 -15.27 -8.47
C LYS A 69 -14.14 -16.51 -7.88
N GLN A 70 -12.81 -16.48 -7.76
CA GLN A 70 -12.04 -17.61 -7.26
C GLN A 70 -11.83 -17.48 -5.75
N LEU A 71 -12.85 -17.83 -5.00
CA LEU A 71 -12.79 -17.88 -3.53
C LEU A 71 -11.78 -18.90 -2.96
N GLY A 72 -11.08 -19.63 -3.82
CA GLY A 72 -10.02 -20.56 -3.44
C GLY A 72 -8.67 -19.91 -3.14
N ASN A 73 -8.44 -18.70 -3.62
CA ASN A 73 -7.18 -18.00 -3.45
C ASN A 73 -7.31 -16.98 -2.31
N TRP A 74 -6.53 -17.17 -1.26
CA TRP A 74 -6.57 -16.34 -0.08
C TRP A 74 -5.23 -15.71 0.21
N SER A 75 -5.27 -14.47 0.68
CA SER A 75 -4.13 -13.76 1.22
C SER A 75 -4.46 -13.11 2.55
N GLY A 76 -3.42 -12.86 3.31
CA GLY A 76 -3.50 -12.06 4.53
C GLY A 76 -3.06 -10.62 4.29
N ILE A 77 -3.63 -9.69 5.05
CA ILE A 77 -3.16 -8.32 5.20
C ILE A 77 -2.90 -8.06 6.67
N ALA A 78 -1.77 -7.45 6.98
CA ALA A 78 -1.45 -7.06 8.35
C ALA A 78 -0.60 -5.78 8.39
N GLY A 79 -0.67 -5.08 9.51
CA GLY A 79 0.14 -3.89 9.71
C GLY A 79 -0.04 -3.27 11.08
N PHE A 80 0.76 -2.24 11.33
CA PHE A 80 0.62 -1.41 12.53
C PHE A 80 0.92 0.05 12.22
N THR A 81 0.36 0.92 13.04
CA THR A 81 0.73 2.34 13.10
C THR A 81 1.17 2.66 14.51
N TRP A 82 2.35 3.23 14.63
CA TRP A 82 2.84 3.85 15.85
C TRP A 82 2.87 5.37 15.68
N SER A 83 2.52 6.08 16.72
CA SER A 83 2.64 7.55 16.79
C SER A 83 3.28 7.96 18.11
N SER A 84 4.14 8.97 18.07
CA SER A 84 4.72 9.58 19.27
C SER A 84 3.66 10.23 20.15
N ASN A 85 3.95 10.47 21.42
CA ASN A 85 2.98 11.07 22.36
C ASN A 85 2.51 12.46 21.91
N ASN A 86 3.40 13.26 21.34
CA ASN A 86 3.08 14.58 20.81
C ASN A 86 2.51 14.55 19.37
N LYS A 87 2.31 13.34 18.80
CA LYS A 87 1.81 13.12 17.44
C LYS A 87 2.66 13.76 16.32
N ALA A 88 3.88 14.20 16.64
CA ALA A 88 4.77 14.79 15.63
C ALA A 88 5.44 13.74 14.74
N THR A 89 5.57 12.50 15.22
CA THR A 89 6.18 11.40 14.47
C THR A 89 5.23 10.22 14.41
N SER A 90 5.14 9.60 13.24
CA SER A 90 4.46 8.32 13.08
C SER A 90 5.23 7.38 12.16
N LEU A 91 5.04 6.09 12.41
CA LEU A 91 5.53 5.00 11.58
C LEU A 91 4.36 4.07 11.28
N HIS A 92 4.08 3.88 10.01
CA HIS A 92 3.13 2.89 9.54
C HIS A 92 3.89 1.79 8.79
N PHE A 93 3.60 0.55 9.14
CA PHE A 93 4.05 -0.64 8.43
C PHE A 93 2.83 -1.46 8.06
N SER A 94 2.76 -1.92 6.82
CA SER A 94 1.72 -2.84 6.39
C SER A 94 2.16 -3.66 5.19
N GLY A 95 1.46 -4.75 4.93
CA GLY A 95 1.74 -5.59 3.77
C GLY A 95 0.71 -6.69 3.60
N THR A 96 0.82 -7.37 2.47
CA THR A 96 0.02 -8.55 2.12
C THR A 96 0.91 -9.73 1.81
N TYR A 97 0.38 -10.92 2.04
CA TYR A 97 1.06 -12.18 1.73
C TYR A 97 0.01 -13.25 1.41
N GLY A 98 0.19 -13.96 0.31
CA GLY A 98 -0.68 -15.09 -0.02
C GLY A 98 -0.68 -15.49 -1.48
N GLU A 99 -1.50 -16.47 -1.78
CA GLU A 99 -1.72 -16.98 -3.13
C GLU A 99 -2.69 -16.07 -3.86
N THR A 100 -2.19 -15.25 -4.77
CA THR A 100 -3.00 -14.29 -5.54
C THR A 100 -2.99 -14.59 -7.03
N SER A 101 -2.24 -15.61 -7.46
CA SER A 101 -2.16 -15.97 -8.88
C SER A 101 -3.31 -16.89 -9.29
N THR A 102 -3.96 -16.58 -10.41
CA THR A 102 -4.96 -17.44 -11.05
C THR A 102 -4.38 -18.69 -11.72
N ARG A 103 -3.07 -18.78 -11.85
CA ARG A 103 -2.40 -19.81 -12.68
C ARG A 103 -1.60 -20.81 -11.90
N SER A 104 -1.21 -20.46 -10.69
CA SER A 104 -0.39 -21.28 -9.84
C SER A 104 -0.63 -20.92 -8.38
N SER A 105 -0.24 -21.80 -7.48
CA SER A 105 -0.17 -21.50 -6.04
C SER A 105 1.02 -20.60 -5.68
N GLU A 106 1.48 -19.78 -6.62
CA GLU A 106 2.61 -18.90 -6.40
C GLU A 106 2.24 -17.73 -5.50
N ILE A 107 3.16 -17.38 -4.65
CA ILE A 107 2.98 -16.33 -3.64
C ILE A 107 3.23 -14.98 -4.24
N TRP A 108 2.35 -14.04 -3.93
CA TRP A 108 2.56 -12.62 -4.07
C TRP A 108 2.61 -12.00 -2.68
N ALA A 109 3.61 -11.16 -2.49
CA ALA A 109 3.81 -10.48 -1.23
C ALA A 109 4.32 -9.06 -1.45
N PHE A 110 3.91 -8.13 -0.62
CA PHE A 110 4.55 -6.82 -0.55
C PHE A 110 4.49 -6.30 0.89
N TYR A 111 5.39 -5.39 1.18
CA TYR A 111 5.28 -4.54 2.36
C TYR A 111 5.58 -3.09 2.02
N ASN A 112 5.06 -2.20 2.83
CA ASN A 112 5.41 -0.79 2.82
C ASN A 112 5.76 -0.29 4.21
N ILE A 113 6.56 0.77 4.23
CA ILE A 113 6.94 1.52 5.43
C ILE A 113 6.70 2.99 5.12
N VAL A 114 5.88 3.64 5.93
CA VAL A 114 5.66 5.09 5.86
C VAL A 114 6.11 5.72 7.16
N PHE A 115 7.15 6.52 7.06
CA PHE A 115 7.62 7.36 8.16
C PHE A 115 7.15 8.80 7.91
N GLN A 116 6.54 9.41 8.92
CA GLN A 116 6.12 10.82 8.88
C GLN A 116 6.70 11.55 10.07
N HIS A 117 7.22 12.74 9.84
CA HIS A 117 7.74 13.59 10.90
C HIS A 117 7.41 15.07 10.64
N ARG A 118 6.69 15.67 11.58
CA ARG A 118 6.42 17.11 11.59
C ARG A 118 7.62 17.83 12.20
N ILE A 119 8.49 18.35 11.32
CA ILE A 119 9.74 19.03 11.71
C ILE A 119 9.41 20.33 12.46
N THR A 120 8.41 21.07 11.96
CA THR A 120 7.86 22.27 12.58
C THR A 120 6.33 22.21 12.50
N PRO A 121 5.59 23.08 13.20
CA PRO A 121 4.13 23.14 13.01
C PRO A 121 3.69 23.33 11.55
N LYS A 122 4.55 23.89 10.70
CA LYS A 122 4.28 24.17 9.29
C LYS A 122 4.96 23.20 8.33
N THR A 123 5.85 22.32 8.79
CA THR A 123 6.69 21.48 7.91
C THR A 123 6.47 20.02 8.22
N LEU A 124 5.99 19.26 7.23
CA LEU A 124 5.85 17.81 7.30
C LEU A 124 6.80 17.14 6.32
N PHE A 125 7.59 16.22 6.82
CA PHE A 125 8.41 15.30 6.04
C PHE A 125 7.76 13.91 6.04
N VAL A 126 7.75 13.25 4.87
CA VAL A 126 7.29 11.88 4.71
C VAL A 126 8.33 11.10 3.91
N LEU A 127 8.65 9.90 4.38
CA LEU A 127 9.43 8.91 3.63
C LEU A 127 8.56 7.65 3.48
N HIS A 128 8.40 7.20 2.26
CA HIS A 128 7.62 6.01 1.94
C HIS A 128 8.47 5.04 1.13
N HIS A 129 8.53 3.79 1.58
CA HIS A 129 9.24 2.68 0.93
C HIS A 129 8.31 1.51 0.70
N VAL A 130 8.42 0.89 -0.46
CA VAL A 130 7.70 -0.33 -0.85
C VAL A 130 8.70 -1.35 -1.40
N TYR A 131 8.50 -2.60 -1.04
CA TYR A 131 9.11 -3.75 -1.69
C TYR A 131 8.06 -4.82 -1.93
N GLY A 132 8.10 -5.45 -3.09
CA GLY A 132 7.18 -6.50 -3.45
C GLY A 132 7.83 -7.61 -4.26
N TYR A 133 7.20 -8.77 -4.17
CA TYR A 133 7.54 -9.99 -4.89
C TYR A 133 6.27 -10.61 -5.47
N ALA A 134 6.36 -11.09 -6.71
CA ALA A 134 5.29 -11.79 -7.40
C ALA A 134 5.87 -13.04 -8.08
N GLY A 135 5.48 -14.20 -7.61
CA GLY A 135 5.80 -15.47 -8.24
C GLY A 135 4.90 -15.73 -9.45
N GLY A 136 5.43 -16.42 -10.44
CA GLY A 136 4.66 -16.94 -11.56
C GLY A 136 4.07 -15.89 -12.51
N VAL A 137 4.69 -14.73 -12.66
CA VAL A 137 4.23 -13.67 -13.56
C VAL A 137 4.39 -14.07 -15.01
N LEU A 138 3.28 -14.02 -15.79
CA LEU A 138 3.33 -14.26 -17.22
C LEU A 138 3.84 -13.02 -17.95
N LEU A 139 5.02 -13.15 -18.52
CA LEU A 139 5.58 -12.14 -19.41
C LEU A 139 5.10 -12.42 -20.84
N ASN A 140 4.28 -11.50 -21.35
CA ASN A 140 3.79 -11.57 -22.72
C ASN A 140 4.01 -10.22 -23.41
N ASN A 141 5.13 -10.06 -24.06
CA ASN A 141 5.49 -8.89 -24.87
C ASN A 141 6.25 -9.29 -26.14
N LEU A 142 6.65 -8.31 -26.93
CA LEU A 142 7.37 -8.54 -28.21
C LEU A 142 8.64 -9.37 -28.08
N LYS A 143 9.26 -9.40 -26.90
CA LYS A 143 10.50 -10.15 -26.65
C LYS A 143 10.23 -11.50 -25.99
N TYR A 144 9.14 -11.63 -25.24
CA TYR A 144 8.82 -12.83 -24.48
C TYR A 144 7.40 -13.27 -24.82
N THR A 145 7.23 -14.53 -25.18
CA THR A 145 5.93 -15.13 -25.44
C THR A 145 5.72 -16.29 -24.47
N ASN A 146 4.72 -16.17 -23.61
CA ASN A 146 4.34 -17.20 -22.64
C ASN A 146 5.48 -17.64 -21.69
N VAL A 147 6.36 -16.73 -21.32
CA VAL A 147 7.42 -17.00 -20.32
C VAL A 147 6.89 -16.66 -18.94
N ILE A 148 6.95 -17.62 -18.03
CA ILE A 148 6.60 -17.44 -16.63
C ILE A 148 7.89 -17.18 -15.85
N LYS A 149 7.95 -16.10 -15.09
CA LYS A 149 9.06 -15.73 -14.21
C LYS A 149 8.57 -15.03 -12.95
N ASP A 150 9.40 -15.05 -11.94
CA ASP A 150 9.20 -14.23 -10.76
C ASP A 150 9.58 -12.78 -11.06
N ALA A 151 8.90 -11.87 -10.39
CA ALA A 151 9.13 -10.43 -10.47
C ALA A 151 9.33 -9.86 -9.06
N GLU A 152 10.24 -8.92 -8.97
CA GLU A 152 10.45 -8.12 -7.77
C GLU A 152 10.38 -6.63 -8.13
N TRP A 153 9.93 -5.82 -7.20
CA TRP A 153 9.95 -4.37 -7.34
C TRP A 153 10.27 -3.70 -6.01
N MET A 154 10.87 -2.55 -6.12
CA MET A 154 11.20 -1.70 -4.98
C MET A 154 11.03 -0.24 -5.36
N SER A 155 10.50 0.56 -4.46
CA SER A 155 10.47 2.01 -4.60
C SER A 155 10.68 2.69 -3.26
N ALA A 156 11.26 3.90 -3.31
CA ALA A 156 11.34 4.82 -2.19
C ALA A 156 11.04 6.23 -2.68
N ILE A 157 10.23 6.96 -1.93
CA ILE A 157 9.85 8.32 -2.24
C ILE A 157 9.85 9.17 -0.98
N ALA A 158 10.30 10.41 -1.10
CA ALA A 158 10.23 11.40 -0.04
C ALA A 158 9.30 12.55 -0.44
N HIS A 159 8.54 13.04 0.54
CA HIS A 159 7.70 14.21 0.38
C HIS A 159 8.09 15.25 1.42
N LEU A 160 8.08 16.51 1.03
CA LEU A 160 8.24 17.64 1.93
C LEU A 160 7.11 18.63 1.67
N TYR A 161 6.31 18.89 2.70
CA TYR A 161 5.20 19.84 2.65
C TYR A 161 5.51 21.03 3.55
N TYR A 162 5.15 22.22 3.10
CA TYR A 162 5.31 23.45 3.86
C TYR A 162 4.09 24.35 3.72
N ASP A 163 3.49 24.72 4.86
CA ASP A 163 2.36 25.62 4.93
C ASP A 163 2.85 27.09 4.95
N LEU A 164 2.72 27.76 3.81
CA LEU A 164 3.05 29.19 3.67
C LEU A 164 2.09 30.05 4.52
N THR A 165 0.80 29.77 4.40
CA THR A 165 -0.28 30.41 5.16
C THR A 165 -1.29 29.33 5.61
N GLU A 166 -2.34 29.73 6.30
CA GLU A 166 -3.45 28.83 6.67
C GLU A 166 -4.17 28.22 5.45
N ASN A 167 -4.10 28.87 4.29
CA ASN A 167 -4.82 28.49 3.08
C ASN A 167 -3.93 28.11 1.90
N VAL A 168 -2.62 28.23 2.05
CA VAL A 168 -1.66 27.97 0.96
C VAL A 168 -0.53 27.10 1.47
N SER A 169 -0.37 25.94 0.82
CA SER A 169 0.72 25.01 1.08
C SER A 169 1.49 24.70 -0.19
N VAL A 170 2.76 24.41 -0.08
CA VAL A 170 3.62 23.92 -1.16
C VAL A 170 4.15 22.53 -0.81
N GLY A 171 4.37 21.70 -1.81
CA GLY A 171 4.89 20.36 -1.63
C GLY A 171 5.90 19.99 -2.70
N PHE A 172 6.88 19.19 -2.30
CA PHE A 172 7.88 18.56 -3.17
C PHE A 172 7.82 17.06 -2.98
N ARG A 173 7.99 16.35 -4.08
CA ARG A 173 7.99 14.90 -4.11
C ARG A 173 9.08 14.41 -5.06
#